data_1e16b04a311eaaf1d0f16f1bc58fb4ce
#
_entry.id   1e16b04a311eaaf1d0f16f1bc58fb4ce
#
_cell.length_a   1.000
_cell.length_b   1.000
_cell.length_c   1.000
_cell.angle_alpha   90.00
_cell.angle_beta   90.00
_cell.angle_gamma   90.00
#
_symmetry.space_group_name_H-M   'P 1'
#
loop_
_entity.id
_entity.type
_entity.pdbx_description
1 polymer ?
#
loop_
_entity_poly.entity_id
_entity_poly.type
_entity_poly.pdbx_seq_one_letter_code
_entity_poly.pdbx_strand_id
1 'polypeptide(L)' 'MEEITRADVEAYERVRASGKWNMIMDADNAMLDMKLNLRHKSDKAKYQTIIQNYSALVEKFDIKVK' A
#
# COMPACT_ATOMS: atom_id res chain seq x y z
N MET A 1 -12.99 0.75 10.79
CA MET A 1 -11.73 1.34 10.31
C MET A 1 -10.72 0.23 10.07
N GLU A 2 -10.11 0.24 8.91
CA GLU A 2 -9.10 -0.77 8.59
C GLU A 2 -7.84 -0.57 9.40
N GLU A 3 -7.35 -1.64 9.98
CA GLU A 3 -6.07 -1.61 10.67
C GLU A 3 -4.94 -1.83 9.67
N ILE A 4 -4.02 -0.89 9.62
CA ILE A 4 -2.86 -0.98 8.75
C ILE A 4 -1.68 -1.50 9.56
N THR A 5 -1.10 -2.61 9.10
CA THR A 5 0.03 -3.22 9.78
C THR A 5 1.34 -2.82 9.08
N ARG A 6 2.45 -3.08 9.78
CA ARG A 6 3.77 -2.86 9.19
C ARG A 6 3.93 -3.65 7.90
N ALA A 7 3.46 -4.89 7.86
CA ALA A 7 3.57 -5.73 6.67
C ALA A 7 2.82 -5.12 5.48
N ASP A 8 1.68 -4.49 5.75
CA ASP A 8 0.91 -3.82 4.70
C ASP A 8 1.70 -2.68 4.08
N VAL A 9 2.33 -1.85 4.92
CA VAL A 9 3.10 -0.71 4.45
C VAL A 9 4.36 -1.17 3.74
N GLU A 10 5.00 -2.22 4.24
CA GLU A 10 6.19 -2.79 3.59
C GLU A 10 5.85 -3.35 2.20
N ALA A 11 4.70 -4.00 2.07
CA ALA A 11 4.25 -4.50 0.78
C ALA A 11 4.03 -3.36 -0.21
N TYR A 12 3.39 -2.29 0.25
CA TYR A 12 3.19 -1.09 -0.58
C TYR A 12 4.53 -0.50 -1.02
N GLU A 13 5.46 -0.35 -0.07
CA GLU A 13 6.77 0.22 -0.39
C GLU A 13 7.55 -0.64 -1.37
N ARG A 14 7.48 -1.95 -1.22
CA ARG A 14 8.15 -2.87 -2.14
C ARG A 14 7.63 -2.69 -3.56
N VAL A 15 6.31 -2.62 -3.73
CA VAL A 15 5.70 -2.46 -5.05
C VAL A 15 6.02 -1.09 -5.62
N ARG A 16 5.95 -0.05 -4.79
CA ARG A 16 6.28 1.31 -5.20
C ARG A 16 7.73 1.42 -5.65
N ALA A 17 8.64 0.85 -4.87
CA ALA A 17 10.08 0.94 -5.14
C ALA A 17 10.49 0.16 -6.39
N SER A 18 9.70 -0.84 -6.79
CA SER A 18 9.98 -1.61 -8.01
C SER A 18 9.84 -0.76 -9.27
N GLY A 19 9.07 0.32 -9.21
CA GLY A 19 8.82 1.19 -10.36
C GLY A 19 7.96 0.55 -11.45
N LYS A 20 7.43 -0.63 -11.19
CA LYS A 20 6.66 -1.39 -12.18
C LYS A 20 5.29 -0.77 -12.43
N TRP A 21 4.67 -0.24 -11.39
CA TRP A 21 3.32 0.31 -11.48
C TRP A 21 3.28 1.73 -10.95
N ASN A 22 2.43 2.56 -11.57
CA ASN A 22 2.06 3.84 -10.99
C ASN A 22 1.05 3.57 -9.88
N MET A 23 1.38 3.89 -8.64
CA MET A 23 0.55 3.51 -7.49
C MET A 23 -0.83 4.16 -7.51
N ILE A 24 -1.02 5.21 -8.28
CA ILE A 24 -2.32 5.88 -8.41
C ILE A 24 -3.02 5.47 -9.71
N MET A 25 -2.32 5.56 -10.84
CA MET A 25 -2.90 5.26 -12.14
C MET A 25 -3.11 3.77 -12.36
N ASP A 26 -2.20 2.95 -11.86
CA ASP A 26 -2.26 1.49 -11.97
C ASP A 26 -2.59 0.84 -10.64
N ALA A 27 -3.46 1.47 -9.85
CA ALA A 27 -3.78 1.02 -8.50
C ALA A 27 -4.22 -0.44 -8.45
N ASP A 28 -5.03 -0.88 -9.42
CA ASP A 28 -5.50 -2.27 -9.44
C ASP A 28 -4.34 -3.25 -9.57
N ASN A 29 -3.41 -2.97 -10.47
CA ASN A 29 -2.23 -3.81 -10.66
C ASN A 29 -1.33 -3.78 -9.42
N ALA A 30 -1.16 -2.61 -8.82
CA ALA A 30 -0.37 -2.47 -7.61
C ALA A 30 -0.99 -3.26 -6.46
N MET A 31 -2.31 -3.20 -6.31
CA MET A 31 -3.02 -3.96 -5.28
C MET A 31 -2.84 -5.45 -5.47
N LEU A 32 -2.92 -5.94 -6.71
CA LEU A 32 -2.71 -7.35 -7.01
C LEU A 32 -1.28 -7.78 -6.67
N ASP A 33 -0.31 -6.92 -6.95
CA ASP A 33 1.08 -7.19 -6.63
C ASP A 33 1.31 -7.22 -5.11
N MET A 34 0.50 -6.49 -4.36
CA MET A 34 0.51 -6.52 -2.90
C MET A 34 -0.31 -7.69 -2.35
N LYS A 35 -0.89 -8.52 -3.21
CA LYS A 35 -1.75 -9.66 -2.86
C LYS A 35 -3.04 -9.22 -2.17
N LEU A 36 -3.54 -8.05 -2.52
CA LEU A 36 -4.84 -7.58 -2.06
C LEU A 36 -5.93 -8.04 -3.02
N ASN A 37 -7.14 -8.18 -2.51
CA ASN A 37 -8.28 -8.64 -3.30
C ASN A 37 -9.07 -7.43 -3.80
N LEU A 38 -9.12 -7.24 -5.11
CA LEU A 38 -9.81 -6.11 -5.73
C LEU A 38 -11.32 -6.10 -5.48
N ARG A 39 -11.88 -7.27 -5.16
CA ARG A 39 -13.32 -7.39 -4.91
C ARG A 39 -13.71 -7.08 -3.47
N HIS A 40 -12.74 -7.02 -2.58
CA HIS A 40 -13.00 -6.73 -1.17
C HIS A 40 -12.93 -5.23 -0.93
N LYS A 41 -14.03 -4.67 -0.43
CA LYS A 41 -14.06 -3.24 -0.09
C LYS A 41 -13.03 -2.89 0.98
N SER A 42 -12.81 -3.80 1.94
CA SER A 42 -11.85 -3.57 3.01
C SER A 42 -10.42 -3.49 2.46
N ASP A 43 -10.08 -4.30 1.47
CA ASP A 43 -8.75 -4.25 0.87
C ASP A 43 -8.55 -2.95 0.08
N LYS A 44 -9.58 -2.51 -0.64
CA LYS A 44 -9.53 -1.23 -1.35
C LYS A 44 -9.39 -0.06 -0.38
N ALA A 45 -10.14 -0.10 0.71
CA ALA A 45 -10.06 0.94 1.74
C ALA A 45 -8.68 0.97 2.38
N LYS A 46 -8.11 -0.21 2.65
CA LYS A 46 -6.76 -0.34 3.20
C LYS A 46 -5.75 0.30 2.27
N TYR A 47 -5.82 0.00 0.98
CA TYR A 47 -4.90 0.56 0.00
C TYR A 47 -4.97 2.08 -0.03
N GLN A 48 -6.18 2.64 -0.07
CA GLN A 48 -6.38 4.08 -0.07
C GLN A 48 -5.87 4.72 1.21
N THR A 49 -6.09 4.08 2.34
CA THR A 49 -5.60 4.56 3.63
C THR A 49 -4.07 4.63 3.63
N ILE A 50 -3.42 3.62 3.07
CA ILE A 50 -1.95 3.61 2.97
C ILE A 50 -1.47 4.79 2.13
N ILE A 51 -2.09 5.02 0.97
CA ILE A 51 -1.71 6.13 0.08
C ILE A 51 -1.87 7.47 0.80
N GLN A 52 -3.03 7.68 1.43
CA GLN A 52 -3.35 8.96 2.05
C GLN A 52 -2.47 9.26 3.26
N ASN A 53 -2.00 8.22 3.95
CA ASN A 53 -1.23 8.38 5.18
C ASN A 53 0.18 7.81 5.06
N TYR A 54 0.69 7.69 3.84
CA TYR A 54 1.96 7.01 3.57
C TYR A 54 3.10 7.55 4.42
N SER A 55 3.29 8.88 4.42
CA SER A 55 4.39 9.49 5.18
C SER A 55 4.29 9.20 6.67
N ALA A 56 3.09 9.32 7.22
CA ALA A 56 2.85 9.05 8.64
C ALA A 56 3.08 7.58 8.98
N LEU A 57 2.64 6.69 8.10
CA LEU A 57 2.79 5.25 8.32
C LEU A 57 4.25 4.81 8.23
N VAL A 58 4.99 5.35 7.27
CA VAL A 58 6.41 5.07 7.14
C VAL A 58 7.16 5.50 8.40
N GLU A 59 6.83 6.66 8.93
CA GLU A 59 7.44 7.16 10.15
C GLU A 59 7.03 6.33 11.36
N LYS A 60 5.74 5.99 11.45
CA LYS A 60 5.21 5.20 12.57
C LYS A 60 5.88 3.84 12.67
N PHE A 61 6.09 3.17 11.55
CA PHE A 61 6.65 1.83 11.51
C PHE A 61 8.15 1.79 11.25
N ASP A 62 8.78 2.97 11.14
CA ASP A 62 10.22 3.10 10.88
C ASP A 62 10.64 2.31 9.64
N ILE A 63 9.89 2.48 8.57
CA ILE A 63 10.15 1.79 7.30
C ILE A 63 11.10 2.62 6.45
N LYS A 64 12.13 1.98 5.93
CA LYS A 64 13.08 2.65 5.05
C LYS A 64 12.49 2.77 3.65
N VAL A 65 12.40 3.99 3.16
CA VAL A 65 11.92 4.29 1.82
C VAL A 65 13.09 4.24 0.86
N LYS A 66 12.92 3.45 -0.19
CA LYS A 66 13.96 3.33 -1.24
C LYS A 66 13.73 4.29 -2.37
#